data_f21a2ef7528cc0eddf7dc220ff2bd8f2
#
_entry.id   f21a2ef7528cc0eddf7dc220ff2bd8f2
#
_cell.length_a   1.000
_cell.length_b   1.000
_cell.length_c   1.000
_cell.angle_alpha   90.00
_cell.angle_beta   90.00
_cell.angle_gamma   90.00
#
_symmetry.space_group_name_H-M   'P 1'
#
loop_
_entity.id
_entity.type
_entity.pdbx_description
1 polymer ?
#
loop_
_entity_poly.entity_id
_entity_poly.type
_entity_poly.pdbx_seq_one_letter_code
_entity_poly.pdbx_strand_id
1 'polypeptide(L)'
;SFYGSKADPELQKYMGITIEEFLAAGNSVSLELQPLDQVYLTSDFVFDIGRSGSLETVYLFSAIAIFILGLACINFMNLSTARSANRAKEVGVRKALGSFKKHLIRQFLVESVLLSLVAYALGIFLVLLIMPLFNQLSGKELTLPLSEPIFIFTLLIAALTTGVLAGLYPAFFLSS
;
A
#
# COMPACT_ATOMS: atom_id res chain seq x y z
N SER A 1 24.25 30.90 26.83
CA SER A 1 23.31 30.91 25.72
C SER A 1 22.61 29.55 25.64
N PHE A 2 21.34 29.53 25.26
CA PHE A 2 20.49 28.33 25.22
C PHE A 2 21.05 27.27 24.26
N TYR A 3 21.73 27.66 23.22
CA TYR A 3 22.34 26.76 22.22
C TYR A 3 23.53 25.96 22.73
N GLY A 4 24.41 26.58 23.53
CA GLY A 4 25.59 25.88 24.07
C GLY A 4 25.25 24.76 25.03
N SER A 5 24.16 24.87 25.78
CA SER A 5 23.80 23.89 26.81
C SER A 5 23.25 22.56 26.25
N LYS A 6 22.66 22.55 25.05
CA LYS A 6 22.03 21.34 24.49
C LYS A 6 22.70 20.81 23.23
N ALA A 7 23.23 21.68 22.38
CA ALA A 7 23.89 21.26 21.12
C ALA A 7 25.35 20.81 21.34
N ASP A 8 26.03 21.35 22.33
CA ASP A 8 27.42 21.05 22.63
C ASP A 8 27.70 19.56 22.96
N PRO A 9 26.89 18.90 23.83
CA PRO A 9 27.09 17.47 24.11
C PRO A 9 26.89 16.57 22.89
N GLU A 10 25.98 16.92 22.00
CA GLU A 10 25.69 16.17 20.80
C GLU A 10 26.78 16.37 19.73
N LEU A 11 27.23 17.59 19.51
CA LEU A 11 28.33 17.89 18.60
C LEU A 11 29.63 17.23 19.04
N GLN A 12 29.94 17.23 20.33
CA GLN A 12 31.10 16.52 20.86
C GLN A 12 30.99 15.00 20.67
N LYS A 13 29.81 14.44 20.88
CA LYS A 13 29.55 12.99 20.73
C LYS A 13 29.70 12.49 19.30
N TYR A 14 29.21 13.23 18.31
CA TYR A 14 29.15 12.77 16.91
C TYR A 14 30.26 13.35 16.02
N MET A 15 30.76 14.56 16.30
CA MET A 15 31.77 15.24 15.50
C MET A 15 33.08 15.49 16.23
N GLY A 16 33.13 15.32 17.56
CA GLY A 16 34.34 15.54 18.36
C GLY A 16 34.76 17.01 18.49
N ILE A 17 33.90 17.97 18.15
CA ILE A 17 34.15 19.40 18.16
C ILE A 17 33.13 20.13 19.04
N THR A 18 33.52 21.31 19.54
CA THR A 18 32.64 22.18 20.32
C THR A 18 31.78 23.04 19.40
N ILE A 19 30.66 23.61 19.92
CA ILE A 19 29.82 24.54 19.16
C ILE A 19 30.59 25.80 18.75
N GLU A 20 31.55 26.22 19.56
CA GLU A 20 32.40 27.38 19.27
C GLU A 20 33.35 27.12 18.09
N GLU A 21 33.95 25.96 18.02
CA GLU A 21 34.79 25.53 16.90
C GLU A 21 33.97 25.33 15.63
N PHE A 22 32.73 24.78 15.76
CA PHE A 22 31.79 24.63 14.64
C PHE A 22 31.39 25.97 14.01
N LEU A 23 31.07 26.97 14.85
CA LEU A 23 30.72 28.30 14.40
C LEU A 23 31.95 29.06 13.85
N ALA A 24 33.13 28.88 14.46
CA ALA A 24 34.37 29.51 13.97
C ALA A 24 34.79 28.97 12.59
N ALA A 25 34.41 27.77 12.25
CA ALA A 25 34.59 27.17 10.91
C ALA A 25 33.65 27.72 9.84
N GLY A 26 32.81 28.70 10.16
CA GLY A 26 31.87 29.32 9.24
C GLY A 26 30.51 28.64 9.11
N ASN A 27 30.25 27.62 9.95
CA ASN A 27 28.95 26.94 9.99
C ASN A 27 27.94 27.76 10.81
N SER A 28 26.64 27.49 10.60
CA SER A 28 25.57 28.13 11.35
C SER A 28 24.62 27.09 11.95
N VAL A 29 24.09 27.38 13.12
CA VAL A 29 23.03 26.61 13.76
C VAL A 29 21.76 27.44 13.71
N SER A 30 20.74 26.96 13.00
CA SER A 30 19.42 27.59 12.93
C SER A 30 18.35 26.65 13.51
N LEU A 31 17.34 27.24 14.14
CA LEU A 31 16.14 26.50 14.54
C LEU A 31 15.05 26.77 13.52
N GLU A 32 14.60 25.75 12.84
CA GLU A 32 13.44 25.81 11.96
C GLU A 32 12.26 25.10 12.61
N LEU A 33 11.10 25.76 12.56
CA LEU A 33 9.84 25.15 12.97
C LEU A 33 9.29 24.35 11.79
N GLN A 34 9.27 23.03 11.94
CA GLN A 34 8.70 22.13 10.95
C GLN A 34 7.35 21.57 11.45
N PRO A 35 6.30 21.48 10.60
CA PRO A 35 5.05 20.82 10.96
C PRO A 35 5.30 19.37 11.39
N LEU A 36 4.66 18.96 12.48
CA LEU A 36 4.91 17.64 13.12
C LEU A 36 4.56 16.47 12.20
N ASP A 37 3.60 16.65 11.32
CA ASP A 37 3.17 15.66 10.31
C ASP A 37 4.20 15.42 9.20
N GLN A 38 5.10 16.39 8.98
CA GLN A 38 6.16 16.32 7.97
C GLN A 38 7.48 15.82 8.52
N VAL A 39 7.72 15.93 9.85
CA VAL A 39 9.00 15.57 10.47
C VAL A 39 9.36 14.11 10.20
N TYR A 40 8.40 13.18 10.23
CA TYR A 40 8.67 11.75 10.07
C TYR A 40 9.16 11.35 8.65
N LEU A 41 8.67 12.02 7.61
CA LEU A 41 8.89 11.59 6.21
C LEU A 41 9.86 12.49 5.43
N THR A 42 10.05 13.75 5.86
CA THR A 42 10.77 14.76 5.06
C THR A 42 11.92 15.42 5.79
N SER A 43 12.20 15.09 7.06
CA SER A 43 13.34 15.66 7.77
C SER A 43 14.62 14.91 7.43
N ASP A 44 15.58 15.62 6.82
CA ASP A 44 16.95 15.16 6.53
C ASP A 44 17.96 15.64 7.58
N PHE A 45 17.51 15.88 8.81
CA PHE A 45 18.41 16.37 9.85
C PHE A 45 19.28 15.27 10.44
N VAL A 46 20.59 15.55 10.55
CA VAL A 46 21.57 14.62 11.14
C VAL A 46 21.27 14.29 12.61
N PHE A 47 20.52 15.17 13.30
CA PHE A 47 20.12 15.06 14.70
C PHE A 47 18.58 14.97 14.85
N ASP A 48 17.96 14.12 14.07
CA ASP A 48 16.50 13.94 14.17
C ASP A 48 16.14 13.14 15.44
N ILE A 49 15.10 13.60 16.14
CA ILE A 49 14.60 12.99 17.38
C ILE A 49 13.73 11.78 17.00
N GLY A 50 14.36 10.73 16.48
CA GLY A 50 13.66 9.49 16.16
C GLY A 50 14.11 8.85 14.84
N ARG A 51 13.53 7.70 14.53
CA ARG A 51 13.73 7.04 13.23
C ARG A 51 12.83 7.71 12.20
N SER A 52 13.40 8.57 11.36
CA SER A 52 12.70 9.12 10.21
C SER A 52 12.40 8.03 9.17
N GLY A 53 11.22 8.11 8.58
CA GLY A 53 10.86 7.32 7.40
C GLY A 53 11.35 8.04 6.13
N SER A 54 11.63 7.31 5.06
CA SER A 54 11.93 7.91 3.76
C SER A 54 10.69 7.92 2.89
N LEU A 55 10.30 9.09 2.37
CA LEU A 55 9.23 9.24 1.39
C LEU A 55 9.51 8.45 0.11
N GLU A 56 10.78 8.39 -0.31
CA GLU A 56 11.22 7.59 -1.46
C GLU A 56 10.94 6.10 -1.24
N THR A 57 11.19 5.61 -0.03
CA THR A 57 10.88 4.22 0.34
C THR A 57 9.38 3.94 0.29
N VAL A 58 8.55 4.89 0.75
CA VAL A 58 7.09 4.76 0.67
C VAL A 58 6.63 4.70 -0.79
N TYR A 59 7.13 5.57 -1.65
CA TYR A 59 6.80 5.55 -3.08
C TYR A 59 7.28 4.28 -3.76
N LEU A 60 8.50 3.81 -3.45
CA LEU A 60 9.04 2.57 -3.99
C LEU A 60 8.15 1.37 -3.63
N PHE A 61 7.82 1.20 -2.35
CA PHE A 61 6.95 0.09 -1.93
C PHE A 61 5.53 0.22 -2.47
N SER A 62 4.99 1.45 -2.59
CA SER A 62 3.68 1.68 -3.21
C SER A 62 3.69 1.29 -4.68
N ALA A 63 4.73 1.66 -5.43
CA ALA A 63 4.87 1.26 -6.83
C ALA A 63 4.97 -0.25 -6.99
N ILE A 64 5.76 -0.93 -6.15
CA ILE A 64 5.86 -2.39 -6.12
C ILE A 64 4.50 -3.03 -5.82
N ALA A 65 3.77 -2.51 -4.83
CA ALA A 65 2.45 -3.02 -4.47
C ALA A 65 1.44 -2.90 -5.62
N ILE A 66 1.41 -1.74 -6.29
CA ILE A 66 0.55 -1.51 -7.48
C ILE A 66 0.94 -2.46 -8.61
N PHE A 67 2.24 -2.66 -8.85
CA PHE A 67 2.72 -3.58 -9.88
C PHE A 67 2.31 -5.03 -9.60
N ILE A 68 2.48 -5.51 -8.36
CA ILE A 68 2.06 -6.85 -7.94
C ILE A 68 0.54 -7.01 -8.09
N LEU A 69 -0.24 -6.00 -7.69
CA LEU A 69 -1.69 -6.01 -7.85
C LEU A 69 -2.09 -6.07 -9.33
N GLY A 70 -1.40 -5.31 -10.19
CA GLY A 70 -1.58 -5.37 -11.64
C GLY A 70 -1.34 -6.76 -12.23
N LEU A 71 -0.24 -7.40 -11.84
CA LEU A 71 0.07 -8.78 -12.24
C LEU A 71 -0.99 -9.77 -11.74
N ALA A 72 -1.47 -9.62 -10.51
CA ALA A 72 -2.54 -10.45 -9.96
C ALA A 72 -3.85 -10.30 -10.76
N CYS A 73 -4.21 -9.07 -11.14
CA CYS A 73 -5.38 -8.80 -12.00
C CYS A 73 -5.23 -9.46 -13.38
N ILE A 74 -4.05 -9.33 -14.02
CA ILE A 74 -3.78 -9.97 -15.31
C ILE A 74 -3.88 -11.49 -15.20
N ASN A 75 -3.28 -12.07 -14.16
CA ASN A 75 -3.36 -13.51 -13.91
C ASN A 75 -4.81 -13.97 -13.71
N PHE A 76 -5.59 -13.23 -12.93
CA PHE A 76 -7.01 -13.50 -12.75
C PHE A 76 -7.78 -13.42 -14.05
N MET A 77 -7.55 -12.40 -14.89
CA MET A 77 -8.19 -12.24 -16.20
C MET A 77 -7.89 -13.43 -17.12
N ASN A 78 -6.62 -13.86 -17.17
CA ASN A 78 -6.20 -14.99 -17.99
C ASN A 78 -6.89 -16.30 -17.54
N LEU A 79 -6.93 -16.54 -16.24
CA LEU A 79 -7.55 -17.74 -15.66
C LEU A 79 -9.07 -17.74 -15.85
N SER A 80 -9.71 -16.59 -15.67
CA SER A 80 -11.14 -16.40 -15.87
C SER A 80 -11.52 -16.62 -17.33
N THR A 81 -10.73 -16.07 -18.27
CA THR A 81 -10.93 -16.26 -19.72
C THR A 81 -10.77 -17.73 -20.12
N ALA A 82 -9.73 -18.43 -19.61
CA ALA A 82 -9.54 -19.84 -19.89
C ALA A 82 -10.68 -20.72 -19.38
N ARG A 83 -11.18 -20.45 -18.15
CA ARG A 83 -12.37 -21.14 -17.62
C ARG A 83 -13.64 -20.88 -18.45
N SER A 84 -13.76 -19.69 -18.96
CA SER A 84 -14.93 -19.27 -19.75
C SER A 84 -14.94 -19.88 -21.14
N ALA A 85 -13.79 -20.18 -21.74
CA ALA A 85 -13.71 -20.95 -22.99
C ALA A 85 -14.37 -22.33 -22.84
N ASN A 86 -14.20 -22.98 -21.68
CA ASN A 86 -14.89 -24.26 -21.40
C ASN A 86 -16.40 -24.09 -21.20
N ARG A 87 -16.87 -22.91 -20.78
CA ARG A 87 -18.30 -22.56 -20.65
C ARG A 87 -18.91 -21.98 -21.93
N ALA A 88 -18.10 -21.78 -22.99
CA ALA A 88 -18.57 -21.18 -24.23
C ALA A 88 -19.77 -21.91 -24.85
N LYS A 89 -19.80 -23.27 -24.75
CA LYS A 89 -20.97 -24.06 -25.19
C LYS A 89 -22.22 -23.75 -24.36
N GLU A 90 -22.11 -23.65 -23.04
CA GLU A 90 -23.22 -23.31 -22.15
C GLU A 90 -23.75 -21.88 -22.40
N VAL A 91 -22.82 -20.94 -22.56
CA VAL A 91 -23.14 -19.54 -22.91
C VAL A 91 -23.81 -19.47 -24.29
N GLY A 92 -23.33 -20.23 -25.27
CA GLY A 92 -23.92 -20.31 -26.61
C GLY A 92 -25.36 -20.85 -26.57
N VAL A 93 -25.62 -21.91 -25.82
CA VAL A 93 -26.96 -22.46 -25.61
C VAL A 93 -27.90 -21.44 -24.94
N ARG A 94 -27.45 -20.78 -23.90
CA ARG A 94 -28.21 -19.74 -23.19
C ARG A 94 -28.50 -18.52 -24.10
N LYS A 95 -27.54 -18.14 -24.95
CA LYS A 95 -27.70 -17.06 -25.93
C LYS A 95 -28.75 -17.43 -27.01
N ALA A 96 -28.74 -18.69 -27.46
CA ALA A 96 -29.72 -19.23 -28.39
C ALA A 96 -31.14 -19.30 -27.77
N LEU A 97 -31.24 -19.51 -26.46
CA LEU A 97 -32.48 -19.50 -25.68
C LEU A 97 -32.96 -18.10 -25.26
N GLY A 98 -32.30 -17.03 -25.76
CA GLY A 98 -32.74 -15.65 -25.53
C GLY A 98 -32.21 -14.99 -24.24
N SER A 99 -31.17 -15.54 -23.64
CA SER A 99 -30.55 -14.88 -22.46
C SER A 99 -29.89 -13.57 -22.85
N PHE A 100 -30.22 -12.48 -22.13
CA PHE A 100 -29.68 -11.15 -22.39
C PHE A 100 -28.19 -11.08 -22.00
N LYS A 101 -27.33 -10.49 -22.83
CA LYS A 101 -25.93 -10.20 -22.60
C LYS A 101 -25.66 -9.58 -21.22
N LYS A 102 -26.53 -8.69 -20.76
CA LYS A 102 -26.47 -8.02 -19.46
C LYS A 102 -26.44 -9.00 -18.27
N HIS A 103 -27.13 -10.12 -18.37
CA HIS A 103 -27.18 -11.13 -17.31
C HIS A 103 -25.81 -11.81 -17.11
N LEU A 104 -25.15 -12.16 -18.22
CA LEU A 104 -23.82 -12.77 -18.22
C LEU A 104 -22.77 -11.80 -17.69
N ILE A 105 -22.77 -10.54 -18.16
CA ILE A 105 -21.85 -9.51 -17.66
C ILE A 105 -22.00 -9.33 -16.14
N ARG A 106 -23.24 -9.19 -15.66
CA ARG A 106 -23.51 -9.06 -14.22
C ARG A 106 -23.02 -10.28 -13.44
N GLN A 107 -23.24 -11.48 -13.95
CA GLN A 107 -22.80 -12.72 -13.31
C GLN A 107 -21.26 -12.75 -13.15
N PHE A 108 -20.50 -12.44 -14.21
CA PHE A 108 -19.05 -12.40 -14.17
C PHE A 108 -18.51 -11.31 -13.23
N LEU A 109 -19.11 -10.12 -13.24
CA LEU A 109 -18.70 -9.04 -12.34
C LEU A 109 -18.96 -9.42 -10.88
N VAL A 110 -20.13 -9.99 -10.57
CA VAL A 110 -20.43 -10.43 -9.19
C VAL A 110 -19.47 -11.51 -8.75
N GLU A 111 -19.17 -12.50 -9.60
CA GLU A 111 -18.21 -13.57 -9.30
C GLU A 111 -16.81 -12.99 -9.03
N SER A 112 -16.33 -12.05 -9.84
CA SER A 112 -15.04 -11.41 -9.69
C SER A 112 -14.95 -10.57 -8.40
N VAL A 113 -16.00 -9.82 -8.09
CA VAL A 113 -16.08 -9.01 -6.87
C VAL A 113 -16.09 -9.91 -5.63
N LEU A 114 -16.85 -10.99 -5.63
CA LEU A 114 -16.85 -11.94 -4.50
C LEU A 114 -15.49 -12.58 -4.29
N LEU A 115 -14.82 -12.99 -5.37
CA LEU A 115 -13.46 -13.55 -5.28
C LEU A 115 -12.46 -12.53 -4.77
N SER A 116 -12.58 -11.27 -5.21
CA SER A 116 -11.73 -10.18 -4.70
C SER A 116 -11.94 -9.95 -3.21
N LEU A 117 -13.18 -9.91 -2.73
CA LEU A 117 -13.48 -9.76 -1.30
C LEU A 117 -12.89 -10.89 -0.46
N VAL A 118 -13.02 -12.13 -0.92
CA VAL A 118 -12.41 -13.30 -0.24
C VAL A 118 -10.88 -13.18 -0.24
N ALA A 119 -10.28 -12.78 -1.37
CA ALA A 119 -8.83 -12.61 -1.47
C ALA A 119 -8.31 -11.52 -0.52
N TYR A 120 -9.00 -10.39 -0.42
CA TYR A 120 -8.66 -9.32 0.53
C TYR A 120 -8.79 -9.78 1.99
N ALA A 121 -9.86 -10.51 2.32
CA ALA A 121 -10.03 -11.08 3.66
C ALA A 121 -8.90 -12.06 4.03
N LEU A 122 -8.53 -12.95 3.11
CA LEU A 122 -7.39 -13.85 3.28
C LEU A 122 -6.06 -13.08 3.36
N GLY A 123 -5.88 -12.03 2.56
CA GLY A 123 -4.71 -11.15 2.62
C GLY A 123 -4.56 -10.49 3.98
N ILE A 124 -5.63 -9.91 4.51
CA ILE A 124 -5.65 -9.30 5.86
C ILE A 124 -5.30 -10.36 6.92
N PHE A 125 -5.89 -11.54 6.83
CA PHE A 125 -5.60 -12.65 7.74
C PHE A 125 -4.12 -13.04 7.72
N LEU A 126 -3.52 -13.17 6.53
CA LEU A 126 -2.10 -13.46 6.38
C LEU A 126 -1.21 -12.35 6.95
N VAL A 127 -1.56 -11.08 6.71
CA VAL A 127 -0.83 -9.95 7.30
C VAL A 127 -0.86 -10.01 8.82
N LEU A 128 -2.02 -10.24 9.43
CA LEU A 128 -2.15 -10.38 10.89
C LEU A 128 -1.31 -11.54 11.44
N LEU A 129 -1.21 -12.63 10.71
CA LEU A 129 -0.41 -13.81 11.10
C LEU A 129 1.09 -13.51 11.04
N ILE A 130 1.55 -12.77 10.03
CA ILE A 130 2.97 -12.49 9.78
C ILE A 130 3.45 -11.27 10.57
N MET A 131 2.55 -10.34 10.94
CA MET A 131 2.89 -9.08 11.59
C MET A 131 3.76 -9.20 12.85
N PRO A 132 3.52 -10.15 13.79
CA PRO A 132 4.38 -10.31 14.96
C PRO A 132 5.84 -10.62 14.59
N LEU A 133 6.04 -11.50 13.62
CA LEU A 133 7.36 -11.86 13.12
C LEU A 133 8.04 -10.66 12.45
N PHE A 134 7.30 -9.91 11.65
CA PHE A 134 7.79 -8.70 10.99
C PHE A 134 8.21 -7.63 12.01
N ASN A 135 7.40 -7.41 13.06
CA ASN A 135 7.70 -6.45 14.12
C ASN A 135 8.99 -6.83 14.87
N GLN A 136 9.19 -8.11 15.17
CA GLN A 136 10.42 -8.59 15.79
C GLN A 136 11.67 -8.34 14.92
N LEU A 137 11.56 -8.61 13.62
CA LEU A 137 12.67 -8.44 12.68
C LEU A 137 12.98 -6.97 12.37
N SER A 138 11.93 -6.15 12.25
CA SER A 138 12.08 -4.72 11.89
C SER A 138 12.38 -3.82 13.07
N GLY A 139 12.18 -4.31 14.32
CA GLY A 139 12.27 -3.51 15.54
C GLY A 139 11.20 -2.40 15.58
N LYS A 140 10.07 -2.58 14.90
CA LYS A 140 8.93 -1.65 14.85
C LYS A 140 7.71 -2.30 15.50
N GLU A 141 6.81 -1.48 16.03
CA GLU A 141 5.51 -1.91 16.57
C GLU A 141 4.40 -1.51 15.60
N LEU A 142 4.33 -2.17 14.45
CA LEU A 142 3.27 -1.94 13.49
C LEU A 142 2.00 -2.67 13.91
N THR A 143 0.87 -1.98 13.77
CA THR A 143 -0.46 -2.54 14.01
C THR A 143 -1.37 -2.16 12.85
N LEU A 144 -2.30 -3.06 12.47
CA LEU A 144 -3.34 -2.72 11.51
C LEU A 144 -4.47 -1.99 12.24
N PRO A 145 -4.85 -0.78 11.79
CA PRO A 145 -5.91 0.01 12.42
C PRO A 145 -7.31 -0.52 12.03
N LEU A 146 -7.58 -1.80 12.34
CA LEU A 146 -8.86 -2.44 12.03
C LEU A 146 -10.04 -1.85 12.82
N SER A 147 -9.76 -1.09 13.88
CA SER A 147 -10.77 -0.36 14.64
C SER A 147 -11.18 0.96 13.97
N GLU A 148 -10.41 1.44 12.99
CA GLU A 148 -10.66 2.70 12.30
C GLU A 148 -11.64 2.49 11.14
N PRO A 149 -12.85 3.09 11.18
CA PRO A 149 -13.85 2.89 10.11
C PRO A 149 -13.34 3.30 8.72
N ILE A 150 -12.53 4.38 8.65
CA ILE A 150 -11.99 4.88 7.38
C ILE A 150 -11.04 3.86 6.75
N PHE A 151 -10.26 3.15 7.54
CA PHE A 151 -9.35 2.11 7.06
C PHE A 151 -10.12 0.93 6.45
N ILE A 152 -11.14 0.45 7.16
CA ILE A 152 -12.02 -0.64 6.67
C ILE A 152 -12.75 -0.22 5.39
N PHE A 153 -13.26 1.02 5.35
CA PHE A 153 -13.94 1.54 4.16
C PHE A 153 -12.99 1.63 2.95
N THR A 154 -11.75 2.08 3.17
CA THR A 154 -10.72 2.13 2.12
C THR A 154 -10.38 0.74 1.60
N LEU A 155 -10.22 -0.25 2.48
CA LEU A 155 -9.99 -1.64 2.09
C LEU A 155 -11.17 -2.22 1.28
N LEU A 156 -12.39 -1.92 1.68
CA LEU A 156 -13.59 -2.36 0.98
C LEU A 156 -13.66 -1.75 -0.43
N ILE A 157 -13.41 -0.44 -0.56
CA ILE A 157 -13.36 0.22 -1.86
C ILE A 157 -12.24 -0.39 -2.72
N ALA A 158 -11.07 -0.61 -2.16
CA ALA A 158 -9.97 -1.24 -2.89
C ALA A 158 -10.33 -2.65 -3.38
N ALA A 159 -10.97 -3.48 -2.55
CA ALA A 159 -11.41 -4.80 -2.94
C ALA A 159 -12.48 -4.75 -4.04
N LEU A 160 -13.46 -3.85 -3.93
CA LEU A 160 -14.51 -3.67 -4.95
C LEU A 160 -13.94 -3.20 -6.28
N THR A 161 -13.07 -2.18 -6.27
CA THR A 161 -12.44 -1.66 -7.48
C THR A 161 -11.57 -2.70 -8.16
N THR A 162 -10.76 -3.44 -7.40
CA THR A 162 -9.93 -4.55 -7.92
C THR A 162 -10.81 -5.63 -8.55
N GLY A 163 -11.89 -6.03 -7.88
CA GLY A 163 -12.82 -7.05 -8.39
C GLY A 163 -13.51 -6.62 -9.68
N VAL A 164 -13.95 -5.35 -9.76
CA VAL A 164 -14.55 -4.79 -10.97
C VAL A 164 -13.53 -4.73 -12.11
N LEU A 165 -12.34 -4.16 -11.89
CA LEU A 165 -11.30 -4.05 -12.91
C LEU A 165 -10.88 -5.41 -13.45
N ALA A 166 -10.65 -6.39 -12.57
CA ALA A 166 -10.30 -7.74 -12.97
C ALA A 166 -11.42 -8.48 -13.71
N GLY A 167 -12.68 -8.18 -13.38
CA GLY A 167 -13.86 -8.81 -13.99
C GLY A 167 -14.32 -8.18 -15.29
N LEU A 168 -13.96 -6.91 -15.57
CA LEU A 168 -14.42 -6.20 -16.78
C LEU A 168 -13.99 -6.91 -18.08
N TYR A 169 -12.73 -7.29 -18.20
CA TYR A 169 -12.19 -7.90 -19.41
C TYR A 169 -12.93 -9.21 -19.77
N PRO A 170 -13.01 -10.23 -18.88
CA PRO A 170 -13.72 -11.46 -19.19
C PRO A 170 -15.23 -11.22 -19.40
N ALA A 171 -15.85 -10.28 -18.70
CA ALA A 171 -17.25 -9.96 -18.86
C ALA A 171 -17.58 -9.43 -20.26
N PHE A 172 -16.74 -8.54 -20.80
CA PHE A 172 -16.93 -8.01 -22.15
C PHE A 172 -16.51 -8.99 -23.24
N PHE A 173 -15.39 -9.67 -23.08
CA PHE A 173 -14.88 -10.63 -24.06
C PHE A 173 -15.84 -11.79 -24.32
N LEU A 174 -16.49 -12.30 -23.27
CA LEU A 174 -17.42 -13.44 -23.39
C LEU A 174 -18.84 -13.04 -23.80
N SER A 175 -19.19 -11.77 -23.63
CA SER A 175 -20.50 -11.28 -24.04
C SER A 175 -20.58 -10.89 -25.54
N SER A 176 -19.42 -10.73 -26.20
CA SER A 176 -19.32 -10.47 -27.64
C SER A 176 -19.62 -11.71 -28.44
#